data_07036a499603b5cf7c61adb294f3d663
#
_entry.id   07036a499603b5cf7c61adb294f3d663
#
_cell.length_a   1.000
_cell.length_b   1.000
_cell.length_c   1.000
_cell.angle_alpha   90.00
_cell.angle_beta   90.00
_cell.angle_gamma   90.00
#
_symmetry.space_group_name_H-M   'P 1'
#
loop_
_entity.id
_entity.type
_entity.pdbx_description
1 polymer ?
#
loop_
_entity_poly.entity_id
_entity_poly.type
_entity_poly.pdbx_seq_one_letter_code
_entity_poly.pdbx_strand_id
1 'polypeptide(L)'
;ACFTSNFTMVLTNSRDPHASSFNLSDYLQERRRQVEEALDQALPVVYPETIYEAMRYSLMAGGKRLRPILCLATCELAGGTIDMAMPTACALEMVHTMSLIHDDLPAMDNDDYRRGRLTNHKVYGDGVAILAGDALLTYAFEYIAGHTRGVPADRILEVVKGLGKAVGAAGLVGGQYVDLASEGNPDIALETLDFIHTHKTAALLGISVTSGAILAGAPEADIEHLSRYAQRIGLAFQIVDDVLDITATAEELGKSVGKDLRAKKATYPSFWGIEESRDQAQRLVDEAKAELRNFGELRQPLEAIANYITTRTY
;
A
#
# COMPACT_ATOMS: atom_id res chain seq x y z
N ALA A 1 62.74 -34.56 -25.84
CA ALA A 1 61.65 -33.99 -26.57
C ALA A 1 60.47 -33.78 -25.58
N CYS A 2 60.26 -32.53 -25.12
CA CYS A 2 59.18 -32.13 -24.25
C CYS A 2 58.04 -31.81 -25.10
N PHE A 3 56.82 -32.36 -24.81
CA PHE A 3 55.53 -31.88 -25.30
C PHE A 3 54.81 -31.19 -24.14
N THR A 4 54.67 -29.90 -24.23
CA THR A 4 53.81 -29.09 -23.38
C THR A 4 52.42 -29.08 -24.00
N SER A 5 51.45 -29.67 -23.30
CA SER A 5 50.04 -29.63 -23.66
C SER A 5 49.38 -28.44 -22.98
N ASN A 6 48.96 -27.45 -23.74
CA ASN A 6 48.12 -26.33 -23.30
C ASN A 6 46.67 -26.81 -23.14
N PHE A 7 46.20 -26.85 -21.90
CA PHE A 7 44.76 -27.03 -21.61
C PHE A 7 44.07 -25.65 -21.56
N THR A 8 43.38 -25.32 -22.62
CA THR A 8 42.50 -24.16 -22.65
C THR A 8 41.19 -24.57 -22.01
N MET A 9 40.94 -24.05 -20.80
CA MET A 9 39.69 -24.25 -20.09
C MET A 9 38.63 -23.33 -20.72
N VAL A 10 37.73 -23.88 -21.53
CA VAL A 10 36.54 -23.21 -22.03
C VAL A 10 35.51 -23.17 -20.90
N LEU A 11 35.35 -22.02 -20.27
CA LEU A 11 34.26 -21.78 -19.35
C LEU A 11 32.97 -21.65 -20.21
N THR A 12 32.24 -22.74 -20.33
CA THR A 12 30.86 -22.70 -20.84
C THR A 12 29.97 -22.12 -19.75
N ASN A 13 29.57 -20.87 -19.95
CA ASN A 13 28.48 -20.23 -19.19
C ASN A 13 27.18 -20.96 -19.57
N SER A 14 26.82 -22.03 -18.85
CA SER A 14 25.50 -22.62 -18.92
C SER A 14 24.55 -21.70 -18.17
N ARG A 15 23.92 -20.78 -18.88
CA ARG A 15 22.68 -20.15 -18.43
C ARG A 15 21.65 -21.27 -18.32
N ASP A 16 21.19 -21.51 -17.09
CA ASP A 16 20.11 -22.44 -16.80
C ASP A 16 18.83 -21.96 -17.52
N PRO A 17 18.28 -22.69 -18.52
CA PRO A 17 17.11 -22.25 -19.28
C PRO A 17 15.80 -22.33 -18.46
N HIS A 18 15.84 -22.69 -17.18
CA HIS A 18 14.68 -22.84 -16.31
C HIS A 18 14.61 -21.86 -15.14
N ALA A 19 15.44 -20.82 -15.10
CA ALA A 19 15.16 -19.69 -14.23
C ALA A 19 13.93 -18.97 -14.79
N SER A 20 12.73 -19.33 -14.31
CA SER A 20 11.50 -18.60 -14.64
C SER A 20 11.69 -17.15 -14.24
N SER A 21 11.72 -16.26 -15.21
CA SER A 21 11.79 -14.83 -14.94
C SER A 21 10.60 -14.45 -14.06
N PHE A 22 10.83 -13.79 -12.91
CA PHE A 22 9.76 -13.33 -12.03
C PHE A 22 8.76 -12.48 -12.82
N ASN A 23 7.47 -12.85 -12.76
CA ASN A 23 6.38 -12.13 -13.41
C ASN A 23 5.56 -11.40 -12.35
N LEU A 24 5.64 -10.07 -12.33
CA LEU A 24 4.91 -9.24 -11.36
C LEU A 24 3.40 -9.38 -11.52
N SER A 25 2.88 -9.45 -12.75
CA SER A 25 1.43 -9.56 -12.99
C SER A 25 0.85 -10.83 -12.38
N ASP A 26 1.50 -11.96 -12.63
CA ASP A 26 1.07 -13.27 -12.08
C ASP A 26 1.18 -13.27 -10.56
N TYR A 27 2.27 -12.71 -10.01
CA TYR A 27 2.46 -12.57 -8.57
C TYR A 27 1.35 -11.74 -7.92
N LEU A 28 1.08 -10.54 -8.45
CA LEU A 28 0.04 -9.66 -7.91
C LEU A 28 -1.36 -10.29 -8.03
N GLN A 29 -1.66 -10.97 -9.14
CA GLN A 29 -2.94 -11.64 -9.33
C GLN A 29 -3.16 -12.75 -8.32
N GLU A 30 -2.16 -13.60 -8.10
CA GLU A 30 -2.28 -14.71 -7.13
C GLU A 30 -2.38 -14.19 -5.69
N ARG A 31 -1.55 -13.21 -5.29
CA ARG A 31 -1.63 -12.61 -3.96
C ARG A 31 -2.96 -11.90 -3.73
N ARG A 32 -3.47 -11.18 -4.73
CA ARG A 32 -4.78 -10.56 -4.66
C ARG A 32 -5.89 -11.58 -4.45
N ARG A 33 -5.87 -12.69 -5.20
CA ARG A 33 -6.86 -13.77 -5.05
C ARG A 33 -6.85 -14.31 -3.61
N GLN A 34 -5.67 -14.62 -3.06
CA GLN A 34 -5.53 -15.13 -1.69
C GLN A 34 -6.06 -14.13 -0.65
N VAL A 35 -5.76 -12.85 -0.81
CA VAL A 35 -6.25 -11.78 0.08
C VAL A 35 -7.76 -11.64 -0.02
N GLU A 36 -8.34 -11.66 -1.21
CA GLU A 36 -9.80 -11.54 -1.40
C GLU A 36 -10.55 -12.73 -0.79
N GLU A 37 -10.04 -13.95 -0.93
CA GLU A 37 -10.59 -15.13 -0.27
C GLU A 37 -10.51 -15.02 1.26
N ALA A 38 -9.38 -14.57 1.79
CA ALA A 38 -9.22 -14.37 3.23
C ALA A 38 -10.14 -13.25 3.78
N LEU A 39 -10.31 -12.15 3.06
CA LEU A 39 -11.22 -11.07 3.43
C LEU A 39 -12.68 -11.52 3.44
N ASP A 40 -13.08 -12.32 2.45
CA ASP A 40 -14.44 -12.86 2.38
C ASP A 40 -14.76 -13.75 3.59
N GLN A 41 -13.81 -14.59 3.98
CA GLN A 41 -13.94 -15.46 5.16
C GLN A 41 -13.86 -14.69 6.48
N ALA A 42 -13.09 -13.59 6.53
CA ALA A 42 -12.87 -12.81 7.73
C ALA A 42 -14.12 -12.06 8.19
N LEU A 43 -15.04 -11.72 7.29
CA LEU A 43 -16.16 -10.84 7.60
C LEU A 43 -17.50 -11.45 7.15
N PRO A 44 -17.98 -12.54 7.81
CA PRO A 44 -19.31 -13.09 7.53
C PRO A 44 -20.41 -12.11 7.97
N VAL A 45 -21.55 -12.16 7.26
CA VAL A 45 -22.72 -11.35 7.66
C VAL A 45 -23.43 -12.04 8.82
N VAL A 46 -23.52 -11.33 9.95
CA VAL A 46 -24.25 -11.74 11.15
C VAL A 46 -25.08 -10.56 11.67
N TYR A 47 -25.94 -10.77 12.67
CA TYR A 47 -26.69 -9.68 13.29
C TYR A 47 -25.75 -8.71 14.04
N PRO A 48 -25.91 -7.39 13.88
CA PRO A 48 -26.88 -6.66 13.04
C PRO A 48 -26.44 -6.60 11.56
N GLU A 49 -27.19 -7.27 10.67
CA GLU A 49 -26.81 -7.57 9.28
C GLU A 49 -26.40 -6.34 8.48
N THR A 50 -27.15 -5.26 8.59
CA THR A 50 -26.91 -4.03 7.80
C THR A 50 -25.51 -3.45 7.99
N ILE A 51 -24.93 -3.51 9.20
CA ILE A 51 -23.57 -3.05 9.46
C ILE A 51 -22.56 -3.95 8.73
N TYR A 52 -22.71 -5.28 8.85
CA TYR A 52 -21.82 -6.22 8.16
C TYR A 52 -21.94 -6.13 6.64
N GLU A 53 -23.15 -5.95 6.12
CA GLU A 53 -23.38 -5.72 4.68
C GLU A 53 -22.71 -4.43 4.21
N ALA A 54 -22.81 -3.34 4.97
CA ALA A 54 -22.16 -2.05 4.64
C ALA A 54 -20.63 -2.16 4.70
N MET A 55 -20.06 -2.84 5.70
CA MET A 55 -18.62 -3.12 5.78
C MET A 55 -18.15 -3.92 4.56
N ARG A 56 -18.84 -5.02 4.25
CA ARG A 56 -18.53 -5.90 3.11
C ARG A 56 -18.70 -5.19 1.77
N TYR A 57 -19.71 -4.36 1.63
CA TYR A 57 -19.98 -3.61 0.40
C TYR A 57 -18.75 -2.84 -0.09
N SER A 58 -18.06 -2.15 0.80
CA SER A 58 -16.85 -1.40 0.48
C SER A 58 -15.59 -2.27 0.48
N LEU A 59 -15.46 -3.20 1.44
CA LEU A 59 -14.29 -4.06 1.56
C LEU A 59 -14.15 -4.99 0.35
N MET A 60 -15.25 -5.55 -0.14
CA MET A 60 -15.29 -6.48 -1.26
C MET A 60 -15.50 -5.79 -2.62
N ALA A 61 -15.44 -4.46 -2.69
CA ALA A 61 -15.59 -3.70 -3.94
C ALA A 61 -14.40 -3.83 -4.90
N GLY A 62 -13.44 -4.72 -4.62
CA GLY A 62 -12.23 -4.91 -5.42
C GLY A 62 -11.12 -3.90 -5.07
N GLY A 63 -10.12 -3.84 -5.93
CA GLY A 63 -8.94 -2.97 -5.78
C GLY A 63 -7.64 -3.72 -6.01
N LYS A 64 -6.52 -2.99 -6.00
CA LYS A 64 -5.19 -3.56 -6.26
C LYS A 64 -4.64 -4.38 -5.09
N ARG A 65 -5.19 -4.24 -3.89
CA ARG A 65 -4.77 -4.93 -2.66
C ARG A 65 -3.27 -4.77 -2.36
N LEU A 66 -2.69 -3.63 -2.72
CA LEU A 66 -1.24 -3.43 -2.62
C LEU A 66 -0.73 -3.51 -1.17
N ARG A 67 -1.45 -2.93 -0.21
CA ARG A 67 -1.06 -2.93 1.22
C ARG A 67 -0.99 -4.36 1.79
N PRO A 68 -2.02 -5.19 1.64
CA PRO A 68 -1.93 -6.60 2.00
C PRO A 68 -0.77 -7.33 1.32
N ILE A 69 -0.59 -7.14 0.00
CA ILE A 69 0.45 -7.81 -0.79
C ILE A 69 1.85 -7.43 -0.28
N LEU A 70 2.08 -6.15 0.05
CA LEU A 70 3.35 -5.71 0.64
C LEU A 70 3.64 -6.39 1.99
N CYS A 71 2.62 -6.54 2.84
CA CYS A 71 2.75 -7.24 4.11
C CYS A 71 3.14 -8.72 3.92
N LEU A 72 2.47 -9.41 2.99
CA LEU A 72 2.78 -10.80 2.67
C LEU A 72 4.19 -10.94 2.09
N ALA A 73 4.55 -10.09 1.12
CA ALA A 73 5.86 -10.10 0.48
C ALA A 73 7.02 -9.88 1.46
N THR A 74 6.87 -8.95 2.40
CA THR A 74 7.90 -8.69 3.41
C THR A 74 7.99 -9.77 4.47
N CYS A 75 6.88 -10.43 4.81
CA CYS A 75 6.90 -11.58 5.69
C CYS A 75 7.69 -12.74 5.06
N GLU A 76 7.43 -13.05 3.79
CA GLU A 76 8.19 -14.06 3.05
C GLU A 76 9.67 -13.68 2.89
N LEU A 77 9.96 -12.41 2.58
CA LEU A 77 11.31 -11.87 2.49
C LEU A 77 12.11 -12.11 3.76
N ALA A 78 11.48 -11.97 4.91
CA ALA A 78 12.08 -12.17 6.23
C ALA A 78 12.03 -13.62 6.71
N GLY A 79 11.66 -14.58 5.85
CA GLY A 79 11.62 -16.02 6.15
C GLY A 79 10.36 -16.50 6.89
N GLY A 80 9.34 -15.67 6.99
CA GLY A 80 8.03 -16.06 7.51
C GLY A 80 7.13 -16.71 6.44
N THR A 81 5.89 -16.98 6.82
CA THR A 81 4.88 -17.60 5.94
C THR A 81 3.70 -16.65 5.69
N ILE A 82 2.99 -16.89 4.59
CA ILE A 82 1.75 -16.15 4.28
C ILE A 82 0.74 -16.24 5.42
N ASP A 83 0.57 -17.43 6.01
CA ASP A 83 -0.41 -17.67 7.08
C ASP A 83 -0.12 -16.82 8.34
N MET A 84 1.15 -16.57 8.65
CA MET A 84 1.54 -15.69 9.76
C MET A 84 1.12 -14.24 9.52
N ALA A 85 1.15 -13.77 8.30
CA ALA A 85 0.92 -12.39 7.92
C ALA A 85 -0.52 -12.13 7.42
N MET A 86 -1.26 -13.15 6.99
CA MET A 86 -2.58 -12.97 6.37
C MET A 86 -3.59 -12.22 7.27
N PRO A 87 -3.69 -12.46 8.58
CA PRO A 87 -4.58 -11.67 9.44
C PRO A 87 -4.23 -10.18 9.45
N THR A 88 -2.95 -9.84 9.51
CA THR A 88 -2.49 -8.45 9.43
C THR A 88 -2.73 -7.86 8.03
N ALA A 89 -2.50 -8.63 6.97
CA ALA A 89 -2.79 -8.22 5.60
C ALA A 89 -4.28 -7.88 5.41
N CYS A 90 -5.19 -8.69 5.93
CA CYS A 90 -6.63 -8.39 5.95
C CYS A 90 -6.95 -7.13 6.74
N ALA A 91 -6.37 -6.97 7.93
CA ALA A 91 -6.57 -5.81 8.77
C ALA A 91 -6.11 -4.50 8.12
N LEU A 92 -4.99 -4.52 7.41
CA LEU A 92 -4.49 -3.36 6.63
C LEU A 92 -5.48 -2.94 5.54
N GLU A 93 -6.13 -3.88 4.88
CA GLU A 93 -7.17 -3.57 3.88
C GLU A 93 -8.46 -3.09 4.54
N MET A 94 -8.84 -3.62 5.71
CA MET A 94 -9.97 -3.13 6.50
C MET A 94 -9.78 -1.66 6.89
N VAL A 95 -8.59 -1.31 7.41
CA VAL A 95 -8.24 0.07 7.76
C VAL A 95 -8.21 0.98 6.53
N HIS A 96 -7.63 0.52 5.42
CA HIS A 96 -7.65 1.27 4.17
C HIS A 96 -9.08 1.49 3.68
N THR A 97 -9.93 0.48 3.75
CA THR A 97 -11.34 0.58 3.35
C THR A 97 -12.11 1.54 4.25
N MET A 98 -11.88 1.50 5.57
CA MET A 98 -12.42 2.48 6.51
C MET A 98 -12.07 3.91 6.08
N SER A 99 -10.80 4.18 5.78
CA SER A 99 -10.38 5.52 5.36
C SER A 99 -11.10 5.98 4.09
N LEU A 100 -11.33 5.09 3.12
CA LEU A 100 -12.08 5.40 1.90
C LEU A 100 -13.56 5.67 2.17
N ILE A 101 -14.21 4.89 3.06
CA ILE A 101 -15.61 5.11 3.42
C ILE A 101 -15.78 6.50 4.06
N HIS A 102 -14.87 6.87 4.97
CA HIS A 102 -14.95 8.16 5.66
C HIS A 102 -14.57 9.33 4.73
N ASP A 103 -13.58 9.16 3.87
CA ASP A 103 -13.20 10.18 2.87
C ASP A 103 -14.36 10.51 1.92
N ASP A 104 -15.18 9.52 1.56
CA ASP A 104 -16.31 9.71 0.64
C ASP A 104 -17.51 10.44 1.26
N LEU A 105 -17.58 10.61 2.59
CA LEU A 105 -18.71 11.24 3.28
C LEU A 105 -18.93 12.70 2.84
N PRO A 106 -20.17 13.22 2.93
CA PRO A 106 -20.47 14.62 2.60
C PRO A 106 -19.66 15.66 3.39
N ALA A 107 -19.21 15.32 4.61
CA ALA A 107 -18.37 16.18 5.44
C ALA A 107 -16.88 16.15 5.05
N MET A 108 -16.49 15.32 4.10
CA MET A 108 -15.13 15.12 3.57
C MET A 108 -15.12 15.43 2.07
N ASP A 109 -14.70 14.50 1.22
CA ASP A 109 -14.59 14.72 -0.23
C ASP A 109 -15.96 14.74 -0.96
N ASN A 110 -17.02 14.27 -0.31
CA ASN A 110 -18.40 14.18 -0.83
C ASN A 110 -18.49 13.48 -2.19
N ASP A 111 -17.84 12.32 -2.31
CA ASP A 111 -17.81 11.54 -3.54
C ASP A 111 -19.05 10.64 -3.67
N ASP A 112 -19.68 10.66 -4.86
CA ASP A 112 -20.82 9.81 -5.17
C ASP A 112 -20.43 8.40 -5.62
N TYR A 113 -19.24 8.25 -6.23
CA TYR A 113 -18.78 7.00 -6.83
C TYR A 113 -17.35 6.69 -6.43
N ARG A 114 -17.09 5.40 -6.16
CA ARG A 114 -15.75 4.83 -5.94
C ARG A 114 -15.64 3.47 -6.61
N ARG A 115 -14.57 3.24 -7.37
CA ARG A 115 -14.35 1.99 -8.11
C ARG A 115 -15.55 1.60 -9.00
N GLY A 116 -16.20 2.59 -9.63
CA GLY A 116 -17.34 2.39 -10.53
C GLY A 116 -18.67 2.04 -9.83
N ARG A 117 -18.73 2.11 -8.49
CA ARG A 117 -19.94 1.86 -7.69
C ARG A 117 -20.29 3.08 -6.85
N LEU A 118 -21.58 3.21 -6.47
CA LEU A 118 -21.99 4.21 -5.49
C LEU A 118 -21.18 4.06 -4.19
N THR A 119 -20.84 5.18 -3.56
CA THR A 119 -20.15 5.18 -2.27
C THR A 119 -21.04 4.66 -1.15
N ASN A 120 -20.44 4.24 -0.05
CA ASN A 120 -21.14 3.59 1.05
C ASN A 120 -22.28 4.44 1.60
N HIS A 121 -22.05 5.75 1.81
CA HIS A 121 -23.08 6.66 2.30
C HIS A 121 -24.24 6.87 1.33
N LYS A 122 -24.02 6.73 0.02
CA LYS A 122 -25.09 6.80 -0.99
C LYS A 122 -26.01 5.59 -0.96
N VAL A 123 -25.49 4.43 -0.55
CA VAL A 123 -26.25 3.17 -0.49
C VAL A 123 -26.94 3.00 0.86
N TYR A 124 -26.22 3.27 1.96
CA TYR A 124 -26.66 2.95 3.32
C TYR A 124 -26.98 4.19 4.18
N GLY A 125 -26.72 5.40 3.67
CA GLY A 125 -26.82 6.65 4.43
C GLY A 125 -25.59 6.95 5.29
N ASP A 126 -25.44 8.22 5.67
CA ASP A 126 -24.24 8.74 6.36
C ASP A 126 -23.99 8.04 7.70
N GLY A 127 -25.04 7.84 8.50
CA GLY A 127 -24.90 7.22 9.82
C GLY A 127 -24.38 5.79 9.75
N VAL A 128 -24.88 4.98 8.81
CA VAL A 128 -24.40 3.60 8.61
C VAL A 128 -22.99 3.59 8.05
N ALA A 129 -22.66 4.50 7.13
CA ALA A 129 -21.30 4.60 6.57
C ALA A 129 -20.26 4.96 7.65
N ILE A 130 -20.58 5.91 8.54
CA ILE A 130 -19.71 6.24 9.68
C ILE A 130 -19.49 4.99 10.55
N LEU A 131 -20.57 4.32 10.95
CA LEU A 131 -20.48 3.13 11.82
C LEU A 131 -19.78 1.95 11.12
N ALA A 132 -19.95 1.77 9.82
CA ALA A 132 -19.24 0.75 9.05
C ALA A 132 -17.73 1.00 9.03
N GLY A 133 -17.31 2.26 8.89
CA GLY A 133 -15.92 2.66 9.00
C GLY A 133 -15.34 2.40 10.39
N ASP A 134 -16.04 2.83 11.45
CA ASP A 134 -15.63 2.59 12.86
C ASP A 134 -15.52 1.09 13.16
N ALA A 135 -16.49 0.30 12.67
CA ALA A 135 -16.49 -1.15 12.86
C ALA A 135 -15.31 -1.81 12.13
N LEU A 136 -14.99 -1.43 10.89
CA LEU A 136 -13.82 -1.93 10.18
C LEU A 136 -12.53 -1.59 10.90
N LEU A 137 -12.40 -0.37 11.43
CA LEU A 137 -11.22 0.06 12.17
C LEU A 137 -11.01 -0.78 13.43
N THR A 138 -12.04 -0.94 14.24
CA THR A 138 -11.95 -1.72 15.49
C THR A 138 -11.76 -3.20 15.22
N TYR A 139 -12.47 -3.74 14.23
CA TYR A 139 -12.36 -5.14 13.83
C TYR A 139 -10.96 -5.50 13.28
N ALA A 140 -10.27 -4.57 12.62
CA ALA A 140 -8.90 -4.79 12.16
C ALA A 140 -7.97 -5.18 13.32
N PHE A 141 -8.03 -4.49 14.45
CA PHE A 141 -7.22 -4.80 15.63
C PHE A 141 -7.63 -6.12 16.29
N GLU A 142 -8.94 -6.37 16.41
CA GLU A 142 -9.47 -7.63 16.90
C GLU A 142 -8.99 -8.80 16.03
N TYR A 143 -9.04 -8.63 14.71
CA TYR A 143 -8.69 -9.68 13.75
C TYR A 143 -7.20 -10.05 13.83
N ILE A 144 -6.29 -9.06 13.93
CA ILE A 144 -4.86 -9.31 14.16
C ILE A 144 -4.66 -10.10 15.45
N ALA A 145 -5.21 -9.61 16.57
CA ALA A 145 -4.99 -10.21 17.88
C ALA A 145 -5.61 -11.61 17.99
N GLY A 146 -6.79 -11.80 17.41
CA GLY A 146 -7.57 -13.04 17.50
C GLY A 146 -7.15 -14.14 16.53
N HIS A 147 -6.58 -13.79 15.37
CA HIS A 147 -6.37 -14.74 14.26
C HIS A 147 -4.91 -14.97 13.89
N THR A 148 -3.95 -14.16 14.34
CA THR A 148 -2.53 -14.41 14.07
C THR A 148 -2.07 -15.65 14.84
N ARG A 149 -1.43 -16.60 14.15
CA ARG A 149 -0.94 -17.86 14.70
C ARG A 149 0.53 -18.05 14.37
N GLY A 150 1.25 -18.79 15.22
CA GLY A 150 2.66 -19.10 15.00
C GLY A 150 3.61 -17.92 15.19
N VAL A 151 3.13 -16.80 15.75
CA VAL A 151 3.90 -15.57 16.00
C VAL A 151 3.90 -15.28 17.50
N PRO A 152 5.05 -14.95 18.13
CA PRO A 152 5.12 -14.52 19.50
C PRO A 152 4.25 -13.28 19.80
N ALA A 153 3.62 -13.24 20.98
CA ALA A 153 2.64 -12.20 21.32
C ALA A 153 3.24 -10.78 21.35
N ASP A 154 4.50 -10.64 21.68
CA ASP A 154 5.25 -9.37 21.67
C ASP A 154 5.35 -8.78 20.26
N ARG A 155 5.58 -9.61 19.24
CA ARG A 155 5.60 -9.18 17.83
C ARG A 155 4.21 -8.79 17.35
N ILE A 156 3.18 -9.54 17.73
CA ILE A 156 1.79 -9.19 17.42
C ILE A 156 1.44 -7.83 18.05
N LEU A 157 1.83 -7.60 19.29
CA LEU A 157 1.61 -6.34 19.99
C LEU A 157 2.38 -5.17 19.34
N GLU A 158 3.59 -5.41 18.86
CA GLU A 158 4.37 -4.39 18.12
C GLU A 158 3.67 -4.00 16.80
N VAL A 159 3.10 -4.96 16.07
CA VAL A 159 2.29 -4.70 14.87
C VAL A 159 1.03 -3.91 15.21
N VAL A 160 0.30 -4.29 16.25
CA VAL A 160 -0.91 -3.58 16.73
C VAL A 160 -0.58 -2.13 17.09
N LYS A 161 0.50 -1.91 17.85
CA LYS A 161 1.02 -0.58 18.23
C LYS A 161 1.41 0.23 16.99
N GLY A 162 2.15 -0.38 16.07
CA GLY A 162 2.58 0.25 14.82
C GLY A 162 1.40 0.67 13.94
N LEU A 163 0.39 -0.19 13.80
CA LEU A 163 -0.83 0.12 13.08
C LEU A 163 -1.61 1.27 13.74
N GLY A 164 -1.75 1.24 15.06
CA GLY A 164 -2.41 2.32 15.81
C GLY A 164 -1.72 3.66 15.60
N LYS A 165 -0.38 3.70 15.61
CA LYS A 165 0.39 4.91 15.31
C LYS A 165 0.20 5.38 13.86
N ALA A 166 0.25 4.44 12.89
CA ALA A 166 0.13 4.76 11.47
C ALA A 166 -1.26 5.28 11.08
N VAL A 167 -2.31 4.90 11.81
CA VAL A 167 -3.70 5.30 11.52
C VAL A 167 -4.13 6.52 12.31
N GLY A 168 -3.62 6.69 13.54
CA GLY A 168 -4.02 7.73 14.48
C GLY A 168 -3.63 9.15 14.06
N ALA A 169 -3.71 10.07 15.05
CA ALA A 169 -3.42 11.50 14.86
C ALA A 169 -1.95 11.77 14.40
N ALA A 170 -1.02 10.87 14.73
CA ALA A 170 0.36 10.93 14.28
C ALA A 170 0.59 10.27 12.90
N GLY A 171 -0.45 9.86 12.21
CA GLY A 171 -0.41 9.18 10.92
C GLY A 171 -1.56 9.62 10.01
N LEU A 172 -2.33 8.66 9.50
CA LEU A 172 -3.37 8.86 8.50
C LEU A 172 -4.38 9.94 8.89
N VAL A 173 -4.93 9.89 10.11
CA VAL A 173 -5.92 10.88 10.57
C VAL A 173 -5.32 12.28 10.63
N GLY A 174 -4.07 12.42 11.12
CA GLY A 174 -3.38 13.70 11.12
C GLY A 174 -3.12 14.25 9.72
N GLY A 175 -2.69 13.38 8.78
CA GLY A 175 -2.53 13.74 7.38
C GLY A 175 -3.85 14.17 6.73
N GLN A 176 -4.92 13.46 7.00
CA GLN A 176 -6.27 13.80 6.52
C GLN A 176 -6.75 15.16 7.06
N TYR A 177 -6.51 15.43 8.34
CA TYR A 177 -6.86 16.73 8.93
C TYR A 177 -6.13 17.89 8.24
N VAL A 178 -4.82 17.75 8.00
CA VAL A 178 -4.03 18.80 7.34
C VAL A 178 -4.45 18.95 5.87
N ASP A 179 -4.80 17.85 5.18
CA ASP A 179 -5.33 17.89 3.81
C ASP A 179 -6.61 18.71 3.76
N LEU A 180 -7.60 18.41 4.61
CA LEU A 180 -8.87 19.17 4.70
C LEU A 180 -8.63 20.65 5.08
N ALA A 181 -7.77 20.93 6.05
CA ALA A 181 -7.45 22.28 6.48
C ALA A 181 -6.72 23.11 5.39
N SER A 182 -6.14 22.43 4.41
CA SER A 182 -5.41 23.05 3.28
C SER A 182 -6.27 23.21 2.03
N GLU A 183 -7.49 22.69 2.01
CA GLU A 183 -8.39 22.79 0.85
C GLU A 183 -8.68 24.25 0.47
N GLY A 184 -8.69 24.50 -0.83
CA GLY A 184 -8.92 25.84 -1.37
C GLY A 184 -7.72 26.79 -1.22
N ASN A 185 -6.60 26.36 -0.65
CA ASN A 185 -5.36 27.12 -0.54
C ASN A 185 -4.26 26.49 -1.42
N PRO A 186 -4.06 26.96 -2.66
CA PRO A 186 -3.01 26.43 -3.54
C PRO A 186 -1.60 26.88 -3.13
N ASP A 187 -1.47 27.86 -2.22
CA ASP A 187 -0.19 28.47 -1.83
C ASP A 187 0.36 27.86 -0.52
N ILE A 188 0.02 26.61 -0.20
CA ILE A 188 0.64 25.92 0.94
C ILE A 188 2.13 25.69 0.68
N ALA A 189 2.93 25.62 1.76
CA ALA A 189 4.35 25.29 1.64
C ALA A 189 4.56 23.84 1.19
N LEU A 190 5.68 23.56 0.51
CA LEU A 190 6.02 22.19 0.09
C LEU A 190 6.09 21.22 1.29
N GLU A 191 6.59 21.68 2.43
CA GLU A 191 6.65 20.92 3.67
C GLU A 191 5.27 20.48 4.17
N THR A 192 4.23 21.30 3.92
CA THR A 192 2.83 20.95 4.24
C THR A 192 2.34 19.85 3.31
N LEU A 193 2.64 19.94 2.02
CA LEU A 193 2.32 18.89 1.05
C LEU A 193 3.02 17.58 1.39
N ASP A 194 4.32 17.65 1.72
CA ASP A 194 5.09 16.47 2.16
C ASP A 194 4.51 15.86 3.43
N PHE A 195 4.05 16.68 4.39
CA PHE A 195 3.38 16.19 5.59
C PHE A 195 2.10 15.44 5.24
N ILE A 196 1.24 16.01 4.39
CA ILE A 196 -0.02 15.36 3.96
C ILE A 196 0.28 13.99 3.37
N HIS A 197 1.17 13.90 2.39
CA HIS A 197 1.45 12.65 1.69
C HIS A 197 2.16 11.61 2.54
N THR A 198 3.09 12.03 3.39
CA THR A 198 3.79 11.11 4.31
C THR A 198 2.88 10.55 5.39
N HIS A 199 1.88 11.30 5.84
CA HIS A 199 0.98 10.87 6.91
C HIS A 199 -0.31 10.25 6.37
N LYS A 200 -1.00 10.90 5.42
CA LYS A 200 -2.25 10.37 4.87
C LYS A 200 -2.05 9.05 4.10
N THR A 201 -0.94 8.91 3.36
CA THR A 201 -0.72 7.75 2.47
C THR A 201 0.46 6.90 2.88
N ALA A 202 1.66 7.47 3.06
CA ALA A 202 2.87 6.70 3.26
C ALA A 202 2.93 6.04 4.66
N ALA A 203 2.27 6.58 5.68
CA ALA A 203 2.23 5.97 7.01
C ALA A 203 1.62 4.55 6.98
N LEU A 204 0.47 4.38 6.30
CA LEU A 204 -0.17 3.08 6.19
C LEU A 204 0.61 2.13 5.26
N LEU A 205 1.27 2.63 4.23
CA LEU A 205 2.21 1.83 3.42
C LEU A 205 3.41 1.39 4.24
N GLY A 206 3.93 2.27 5.10
CA GLY A 206 5.03 1.97 6.02
C GLY A 206 4.75 0.78 6.89
N ILE A 207 3.63 0.81 7.63
CA ILE A 207 3.24 -0.32 8.48
C ILE A 207 2.88 -1.56 7.66
N SER A 208 2.37 -1.41 6.43
CA SER A 208 2.11 -2.56 5.56
C SER A 208 3.39 -3.33 5.23
N VAL A 209 4.48 -2.63 4.98
CA VAL A 209 5.80 -3.23 4.71
C VAL A 209 6.43 -3.76 6.00
N THR A 210 6.49 -2.95 7.06
CA THR A 210 7.24 -3.33 8.28
C THR A 210 6.54 -4.41 9.10
N SER A 211 5.20 -4.48 9.08
CA SER A 211 4.46 -5.50 9.84
C SER A 211 4.78 -6.93 9.40
N GLY A 212 4.91 -7.18 8.10
CA GLY A 212 5.31 -8.51 7.61
C GLY A 212 6.67 -8.95 8.15
N ALA A 213 7.65 -8.05 8.13
CA ALA A 213 9.00 -8.31 8.66
C ALA A 213 8.98 -8.50 10.19
N ILE A 214 8.22 -7.70 10.94
CA ILE A 214 8.06 -7.84 12.39
C ILE A 214 7.47 -9.20 12.74
N LEU A 215 6.41 -9.62 12.05
CA LEU A 215 5.77 -10.93 12.28
C LEU A 215 6.74 -12.08 12.03
N ALA A 216 7.53 -12.01 10.99
CA ALA A 216 8.55 -13.01 10.67
C ALA A 216 9.75 -12.98 11.63
N GLY A 217 9.94 -11.91 12.40
CA GLY A 217 11.04 -11.74 13.34
C GLY A 217 12.33 -11.28 12.71
N ALA A 218 12.24 -10.43 11.71
CA ALA A 218 13.40 -9.80 11.10
C ALA A 218 14.23 -9.00 12.12
N PRO A 219 15.56 -8.92 11.94
CA PRO A 219 16.40 -8.01 12.70
C PRO A 219 15.94 -6.54 12.57
N GLU A 220 16.18 -5.73 13.61
CA GLU A 220 15.83 -4.29 13.61
C GLU A 220 16.43 -3.55 12.40
N ALA A 221 17.68 -3.83 12.06
CA ALA A 221 18.34 -3.22 10.90
C ALA A 221 17.60 -3.50 9.57
N ASP A 222 17.06 -4.69 9.41
CA ASP A 222 16.27 -5.06 8.22
C ASP A 222 14.92 -4.34 8.20
N ILE A 223 14.27 -4.23 9.38
CA ILE A 223 13.02 -3.48 9.53
C ILE A 223 13.24 -1.99 9.18
N GLU A 224 14.37 -1.41 9.59
CA GLU A 224 14.73 -0.03 9.23
C GLU A 224 14.93 0.15 7.72
N HIS A 225 15.62 -0.77 7.05
CA HIS A 225 15.77 -0.77 5.59
C HIS A 225 14.41 -0.84 4.90
N LEU A 226 13.55 -1.74 5.33
CA LEU A 226 12.19 -1.89 4.80
C LEU A 226 11.32 -0.66 5.09
N SER A 227 11.48 -0.02 6.24
CA SER A 227 10.80 1.25 6.57
C SER A 227 11.20 2.36 5.60
N ARG A 228 12.51 2.52 5.32
CA ARG A 228 13.00 3.50 4.34
C ARG A 228 12.52 3.19 2.93
N TYR A 229 12.52 1.90 2.54
CA TYR A 229 11.92 1.46 1.28
C TYR A 229 10.45 1.91 1.18
N ALA A 230 9.65 1.64 2.21
CA ALA A 230 8.23 1.97 2.21
C ALA A 230 7.96 3.48 2.15
N GLN A 231 8.74 4.29 2.85
CA GLN A 231 8.64 5.76 2.80
C GLN A 231 8.88 6.29 1.37
N ARG A 232 9.93 5.79 0.72
CA ARG A 232 10.28 6.22 -0.64
C ARG A 232 9.24 5.80 -1.67
N ILE A 233 8.77 4.56 -1.64
CA ILE A 233 7.72 4.12 -2.56
C ILE A 233 6.39 4.82 -2.30
N GLY A 234 6.07 5.13 -1.04
CA GLY A 234 4.86 5.85 -0.67
C GLY A 234 4.87 7.28 -1.23
N LEU A 235 5.99 7.98 -1.11
CA LEU A 235 6.15 9.32 -1.66
C LEU A 235 6.16 9.30 -3.20
N ALA A 236 6.91 8.38 -3.82
CA ALA A 236 6.92 8.21 -5.27
C ALA A 236 5.51 7.93 -5.82
N PHE A 237 4.73 7.11 -5.10
CA PHE A 237 3.36 6.80 -5.46
C PHE A 237 2.48 8.06 -5.52
N GLN A 238 2.60 8.95 -4.54
CA GLN A 238 1.83 10.21 -4.50
C GLN A 238 2.28 11.19 -5.58
N ILE A 239 3.58 11.33 -5.79
CA ILE A 239 4.09 12.19 -6.88
C ILE A 239 3.55 11.71 -8.24
N VAL A 240 3.53 10.39 -8.49
CA VAL A 240 2.99 9.83 -9.72
C VAL A 240 1.47 10.01 -9.81
N ASP A 241 0.74 9.86 -8.70
CA ASP A 241 -0.71 10.13 -8.67
C ASP A 241 -1.02 11.58 -9.06
N ASP A 242 -0.30 12.55 -8.51
CA ASP A 242 -0.43 13.98 -8.84
C ASP A 242 -0.14 14.24 -10.33
N VAL A 243 0.89 13.61 -10.89
CA VAL A 243 1.22 13.72 -12.32
C VAL A 243 0.11 13.12 -13.19
N LEU A 244 -0.40 11.94 -12.80
CA LEU A 244 -1.46 11.25 -13.55
C LEU A 244 -2.79 12.01 -13.49
N ASP A 245 -3.12 12.68 -12.38
CA ASP A 245 -4.34 13.50 -12.30
C ASP A 245 -4.36 14.64 -13.33
N ILE A 246 -3.18 15.13 -13.74
CA ILE A 246 -3.01 16.19 -14.74
C ILE A 246 -2.91 15.62 -16.17
N THR A 247 -2.24 14.47 -16.35
CA THR A 247 -1.79 14.01 -17.69
C THR A 247 -2.61 12.86 -18.27
N ALA A 248 -3.31 12.08 -17.43
CA ALA A 248 -4.10 10.95 -17.90
C ALA A 248 -5.52 11.34 -18.31
N THR A 249 -6.16 10.49 -19.12
CA THR A 249 -7.58 10.64 -19.48
C THR A 249 -8.50 10.00 -18.43
N ALA A 250 -9.76 10.42 -18.38
CA ALA A 250 -10.75 9.82 -17.48
C ALA A 250 -10.97 8.33 -17.75
N GLU A 251 -10.82 7.88 -19.01
CA GLU A 251 -10.92 6.48 -19.42
C GLU A 251 -9.77 5.65 -18.85
N GLU A 252 -8.53 6.19 -18.90
CA GLU A 252 -7.34 5.51 -18.37
C GLU A 252 -7.37 5.38 -16.84
N LEU A 253 -7.81 6.42 -16.13
CA LEU A 253 -7.83 6.41 -14.66
C LEU A 253 -9.05 5.70 -14.05
N GLY A 254 -10.12 5.48 -14.82
CA GLY A 254 -11.39 4.94 -14.30
C GLY A 254 -12.06 5.82 -13.23
N LYS A 255 -11.63 7.08 -13.13
CA LYS A 255 -12.16 8.12 -12.22
C LYS A 255 -12.11 9.49 -12.91
N SER A 256 -12.77 10.49 -12.32
CA SER A 256 -12.68 11.87 -12.81
C SER A 256 -11.25 12.38 -12.70
N VAL A 257 -10.71 12.98 -13.78
CA VAL A 257 -9.41 13.65 -13.83
C VAL A 257 -9.53 15.12 -13.45
N GLY A 258 -8.42 15.74 -13.01
CA GLY A 258 -8.37 17.15 -12.65
C GLY A 258 -9.18 17.47 -11.38
N LYS A 259 -9.35 16.50 -10.48
CA LYS A 259 -10.00 16.73 -9.18
C LYS A 259 -9.21 17.75 -8.36
N ASP A 260 -7.89 17.62 -8.31
CA ASP A 260 -7.00 18.49 -7.55
C ASP A 260 -7.02 19.92 -8.08
N LEU A 261 -7.05 20.09 -9.39
CA LEU A 261 -7.22 21.40 -10.03
C LEU A 261 -8.57 22.04 -9.67
N ARG A 262 -9.66 21.27 -9.68
CA ARG A 262 -11.00 21.76 -9.30
C ARG A 262 -11.11 22.08 -7.83
N ALA A 263 -10.49 21.28 -6.97
CA ALA A 263 -10.41 21.50 -5.53
C ALA A 263 -9.36 22.56 -5.13
N LYS A 264 -8.61 23.11 -6.10
CA LYS A 264 -7.50 24.04 -5.87
C LYS A 264 -6.52 23.48 -4.84
N LYS A 265 -6.20 22.19 -4.93
CA LYS A 265 -5.17 21.55 -4.10
C LYS A 265 -3.79 21.82 -4.69
N ALA A 266 -2.81 22.05 -3.83
CA ALA A 266 -1.41 22.04 -4.24
C ALA A 266 -0.98 20.60 -4.55
N THR A 267 -0.16 20.42 -5.58
CA THR A 267 0.37 19.14 -6.05
C THR A 267 1.86 19.26 -6.33
N TYR A 268 2.62 18.16 -6.34
CA TYR A 268 4.04 18.22 -6.67
C TYR A 268 4.31 18.87 -8.03
N PRO A 269 3.54 18.61 -9.11
CA PRO A 269 3.72 19.33 -10.37
C PRO A 269 3.50 20.85 -10.28
N SER A 270 2.72 21.35 -9.29
CA SER A 270 2.56 22.78 -9.09
C SER A 270 3.83 23.45 -8.54
N PHE A 271 4.68 22.70 -7.82
CA PHE A 271 5.98 23.19 -7.32
C PHE A 271 7.12 22.98 -8.32
N TRP A 272 7.19 21.82 -8.94
CA TRP A 272 8.35 21.38 -9.71
C TRP A 272 8.10 21.29 -11.22
N GLY A 273 6.84 21.29 -11.66
CA GLY A 273 6.47 20.91 -13.01
C GLY A 273 6.42 19.38 -13.20
N ILE A 274 5.86 18.94 -14.31
CA ILE A 274 5.59 17.50 -14.57
C ILE A 274 6.89 16.71 -14.72
N GLU A 275 7.86 17.20 -15.51
CA GLU A 275 9.10 16.47 -15.80
C GLU A 275 9.95 16.28 -14.53
N GLU A 276 10.19 17.34 -13.74
CA GLU A 276 10.94 17.21 -12.50
C GLU A 276 10.21 16.32 -11.49
N SER A 277 8.87 16.35 -11.44
CA SER A 277 8.09 15.45 -10.59
C SER A 277 8.31 13.98 -11.00
N ARG A 278 8.33 13.66 -12.28
CA ARG A 278 8.66 12.32 -12.78
C ARG A 278 10.07 11.89 -12.42
N ASP A 279 11.04 12.79 -12.57
CA ASP A 279 12.44 12.52 -12.24
C ASP A 279 12.61 12.28 -10.73
N GLN A 280 11.92 13.04 -9.89
CA GLN A 280 11.90 12.84 -8.44
C GLN A 280 11.29 11.49 -8.05
N ALA A 281 10.16 11.12 -8.65
CA ALA A 281 9.53 9.82 -8.41
C ALA A 281 10.48 8.67 -8.81
N GLN A 282 11.18 8.78 -9.94
CA GLN A 282 12.14 7.77 -10.38
C GLN A 282 13.35 7.67 -9.43
N ARG A 283 13.90 8.80 -8.97
CA ARG A 283 15.00 8.82 -7.97
C ARG A 283 14.57 8.11 -6.67
N LEU A 284 13.36 8.39 -6.18
CA LEU A 284 12.83 7.72 -4.99
C LEU A 284 12.68 6.20 -5.17
N VAL A 285 12.25 5.76 -6.35
CA VAL A 285 12.16 4.33 -6.68
C VAL A 285 13.55 3.68 -6.69
N ASP A 286 14.54 4.33 -7.29
CA ASP A 286 15.91 3.80 -7.33
C ASP A 286 16.55 3.74 -5.93
N GLU A 287 16.31 4.75 -5.09
CA GLU A 287 16.72 4.74 -3.69
C GLU A 287 15.99 3.66 -2.88
N ALA A 288 14.69 3.46 -3.11
CA ALA A 288 13.93 2.39 -2.47
C ALA A 288 14.52 1.01 -2.80
N LYS A 289 14.84 0.76 -4.07
CA LYS A 289 15.50 -0.49 -4.49
C LYS A 289 16.88 -0.67 -3.88
N ALA A 290 17.60 0.43 -3.63
CA ALA A 290 18.89 0.37 -2.96
C ALA A 290 18.79 -0.17 -1.53
N GLU A 291 17.70 0.11 -0.81
CA GLU A 291 17.47 -0.46 0.54
C GLU A 291 17.29 -1.99 0.52
N LEU A 292 16.90 -2.55 -0.63
CA LEU A 292 16.64 -4.00 -0.76
C LEU A 292 17.88 -4.84 -1.14
N ARG A 293 19.04 -4.23 -1.39
CA ARG A 293 20.20 -4.92 -1.95
C ARG A 293 20.69 -6.11 -1.15
N ASN A 294 20.52 -6.09 0.17
CA ASN A 294 21.02 -7.12 1.09
C ASN A 294 20.04 -8.29 1.29
N PHE A 295 18.84 -8.26 0.69
CA PHE A 295 17.78 -9.27 0.93
C PHE A 295 17.80 -10.47 -0.03
N GLY A 296 18.84 -10.67 -0.82
CA GLY A 296 18.92 -11.80 -1.74
C GLY A 296 17.84 -11.77 -2.84
N GLU A 297 17.49 -12.94 -3.38
CA GLU A 297 16.55 -13.05 -4.51
C GLU A 297 15.09 -12.82 -4.11
N LEU A 298 14.74 -13.06 -2.85
CA LEU A 298 13.36 -12.84 -2.33
C LEU A 298 12.92 -11.38 -2.38
N ARG A 299 13.82 -10.42 -2.64
CA ARG A 299 13.51 -9.01 -2.85
C ARG A 299 12.79 -8.72 -4.17
N GLN A 300 12.82 -9.64 -5.15
CA GLN A 300 12.28 -9.43 -6.50
C GLN A 300 10.83 -8.89 -6.52
N PRO A 301 9.87 -9.39 -5.71
CA PRO A 301 8.52 -8.83 -5.67
C PRO A 301 8.51 -7.34 -5.27
N LEU A 302 9.28 -6.95 -4.26
CA LEU A 302 9.33 -5.57 -3.80
C LEU A 302 10.03 -4.64 -4.80
N GLU A 303 11.11 -5.09 -5.44
CA GLU A 303 11.77 -4.33 -6.53
C GLU A 303 10.83 -4.13 -7.72
N ALA A 304 10.09 -5.17 -8.11
CA ALA A 304 9.14 -5.09 -9.20
C ALA A 304 7.95 -4.18 -8.88
N ILE A 305 7.43 -4.21 -7.63
CA ILE A 305 6.39 -3.30 -7.17
C ILE A 305 6.90 -1.85 -7.19
N ALA A 306 8.13 -1.58 -6.74
CA ALA A 306 8.72 -0.24 -6.79
C ALA A 306 8.81 0.27 -8.24
N ASN A 307 9.29 -0.54 -9.17
CA ASN A 307 9.34 -0.17 -10.60
C ASN A 307 7.94 0.09 -11.17
N TYR A 308 6.93 -0.71 -10.78
CA TYR A 308 5.57 -0.54 -11.24
C TYR A 308 4.99 0.84 -10.91
N ILE A 309 5.40 1.46 -9.80
CA ILE A 309 4.90 2.76 -9.37
C ILE A 309 5.15 3.84 -10.44
N THR A 310 6.33 3.87 -11.04
CA THR A 310 6.69 4.88 -12.06
C THR A 310 6.28 4.50 -13.48
N THR A 311 5.94 3.23 -13.72
CA THR A 311 5.57 2.73 -15.04
C THR A 311 4.05 2.59 -15.24
N ARG A 312 3.27 2.73 -14.19
CA ARG A 312 1.80 2.63 -14.26
C ARG A 312 1.19 3.82 -15.00
N THR A 313 0.08 3.57 -15.68
CA THR A 313 -0.72 4.58 -16.40
C THR A 313 -2.05 4.89 -15.69
N TYR A 314 -2.37 4.16 -14.62
CA TYR A 314 -3.61 4.29 -13.84
C TYR A 314 -3.45 3.82 -12.40
#